data_638ca4143855ed1aa7ba2e4a173628f8
#
_entry.id   638ca4143855ed1aa7ba2e4a173628f8
#
_cell.length_a   1.000
_cell.length_b   1.000
_cell.length_c   1.000
_cell.angle_alpha   90.00
_cell.angle_beta   90.00
_cell.angle_gamma   90.00
#
_symmetry.space_group_name_H-M   'P 1'
#
loop_
_entity.id
_entity.type
_entity.pdbx_description
1 polymer ?
#
loop_
_entity_poly.entity_id
_entity_poly.type
_entity_poly.pdbx_seq_one_letter_code
_entity_poly.pdbx_strand_id
1 'polypeptide(L)'
;MHLTKIFFAGILAASACVTAGAQTPVLTLDDCLRIALSDNPTVRVADMEVTKADYSRLETLGQLLPTVSFDGTYQRTLQKQVAYMNMDAFGGMGGDDAGDSETATPAAPRRDTGIKMGLDNMYSLGFQASMPLISPQLWASLKLSDVQIERAVESARASRLDLINQVKNAYYALLLAVDSRKAVQQNYDMATLTHTTYTHRFEAGDASEYDVLRASVAMKNIEPELIACDIAISRARLQLAVLMGVDVATQFDIAGSLADYQQDMWADVYQLTADLSQNTSLVMNEIETRTLRRTLSVQRAAWYPTLALTGNYSWNSSSNGSPFRNFRWTSYSVVGVSLSIPLFQGGQRYSRIRQAEIQLDEMQYVRENLTRTLNSQVSLAIDNIKLNVKQIASSDESVGQATRAHDIQVQSFDIGATTYLDLRDSEVSLTQARLGYYQSIYNYLVARSDLELLMGNAPIESYETPNNK
;
A
#
# COMPACT_ATOMS: atom_id res chain seq x y z
N MET A 1 -30.27 -9.82 3.48
CA MET A 1 -31.55 -9.83 4.17
C MET A 1 -31.36 -10.53 5.51
N HIS A 2 -31.41 -9.75 6.58
CA HIS A 2 -31.61 -10.11 7.99
C HIS A 2 -31.48 -11.58 8.41
N LEU A 3 -30.36 -11.91 9.13
CA LEU A 3 -30.31 -12.85 10.24
C LEU A 3 -28.85 -13.20 10.59
N THR A 4 -28.12 -12.29 11.19
CA THR A 4 -26.93 -12.58 12.04
C THR A 4 -26.48 -11.32 12.78
N LYS A 5 -27.38 -10.72 13.54
CA LYS A 5 -27.07 -9.68 14.53
C LYS A 5 -27.70 -10.06 15.87
N ILE A 6 -27.30 -11.18 16.45
CA ILE A 6 -27.52 -11.49 17.87
C ILE A 6 -26.51 -12.57 18.26
N PHE A 7 -25.28 -12.20 18.62
CA PHE A 7 -24.37 -12.99 19.48
C PHE A 7 -23.11 -12.17 19.81
N PHE A 8 -23.30 -10.92 20.27
CA PHE A 8 -22.22 -10.16 20.90
C PHE A 8 -22.77 -9.26 22.02
N ALA A 9 -23.50 -9.89 22.92
CA ALA A 9 -23.97 -9.22 24.16
C ALA A 9 -23.92 -10.23 25.30
N GLY A 10 -22.74 -10.58 25.78
CA GLY A 10 -22.65 -11.56 26.84
C GLY A 10 -21.28 -11.77 27.47
N ILE A 11 -20.36 -10.81 27.43
CA ILE A 11 -19.15 -10.82 28.30
C ILE A 11 -18.85 -9.36 28.68
N LEU A 12 -19.71 -8.78 29.49
CA LEU A 12 -19.47 -7.49 30.13
C LEU A 12 -20.22 -7.46 31.44
N ALA A 13 -19.84 -8.33 32.38
CA ALA A 13 -20.24 -8.22 33.78
C ALA A 13 -19.30 -9.04 34.67
N ALA A 14 -18.04 -8.57 34.80
CA ALA A 14 -17.19 -8.88 35.94
C ALA A 14 -16.22 -7.71 36.14
N SER A 15 -16.71 -6.49 36.30
CA SER A 15 -15.97 -5.37 36.85
C SER A 15 -15.92 -5.54 38.36
N ALA A 16 -15.05 -6.40 38.84
CA ALA A 16 -14.54 -6.28 40.19
C ALA A 16 -13.59 -5.07 40.19
N CYS A 17 -13.99 -3.98 40.87
CA CYS A 17 -13.13 -2.89 41.26
C CYS A 17 -11.94 -3.44 42.06
N VAL A 18 -10.85 -3.70 41.35
CA VAL A 18 -9.50 -3.74 41.95
C VAL A 18 -8.88 -2.42 41.51
N THR A 19 -8.70 -1.51 42.42
CA THR A 19 -7.77 -0.37 42.32
C THR A 19 -6.35 -0.93 42.31
N ALA A 20 -6.00 -1.63 41.22
CA ALA A 20 -4.62 -1.90 40.88
C ALA A 20 -4.11 -0.63 40.18
N GLY A 21 -3.07 -0.01 40.72
CA GLY A 21 -2.33 1.04 40.04
C GLY A 21 -2.09 0.55 38.60
N ALA A 22 -2.46 1.35 37.62
CA ALA A 22 -2.31 1.02 36.22
C ALA A 22 -0.80 0.86 35.94
N GLN A 23 -0.30 -0.37 36.07
CA GLN A 23 1.05 -0.68 35.60
C GLN A 23 1.01 -0.53 34.08
N THR A 24 1.82 0.37 33.55
CA THR A 24 2.00 0.52 32.11
C THR A 24 2.38 -0.84 31.54
N PRO A 25 1.67 -1.36 30.52
CA PRO A 25 2.01 -2.65 29.93
C PRO A 25 3.43 -2.58 29.35
N VAL A 26 4.24 -3.57 29.67
CA VAL A 26 5.60 -3.72 29.14
C VAL A 26 5.49 -4.63 27.93
N LEU A 27 5.80 -4.11 26.74
CA LEU A 27 5.68 -4.81 25.47
C LEU A 27 7.04 -5.34 25.01
N THR A 28 7.05 -6.58 24.53
CA THR A 28 8.19 -7.16 23.81
C THR A 28 8.13 -6.78 22.32
N LEU A 29 9.24 -7.00 21.59
CA LEU A 29 9.25 -6.80 20.14
C LEU A 29 8.17 -7.62 19.44
N ASP A 30 7.99 -8.89 19.84
CA ASP A 30 6.98 -9.77 19.25
C ASP A 30 5.55 -9.30 19.52
N ASP A 31 5.29 -8.73 20.71
CA ASP A 31 3.99 -8.13 21.02
C ASP A 31 3.72 -6.91 20.14
N CYS A 32 4.72 -6.03 19.97
CA CYS A 32 4.61 -4.87 19.08
C CYS A 32 4.33 -5.27 17.63
N LEU A 33 5.03 -6.30 17.11
CA LEU A 33 4.83 -6.82 15.77
C LEU A 33 3.43 -7.43 15.58
N ARG A 34 2.96 -8.20 16.57
CA ARG A 34 1.62 -8.80 16.54
C ARG A 34 0.51 -7.73 16.53
N ILE A 35 0.63 -6.71 17.38
CA ILE A 35 -0.32 -5.59 17.42
C ILE A 35 -0.28 -4.83 16.10
N ALA A 36 0.91 -4.52 15.57
CA ALA A 36 1.04 -3.79 14.32
C ALA A 36 0.41 -4.53 13.14
N LEU A 37 0.62 -5.84 13.00
CA LEU A 37 0.06 -6.62 11.91
C LEU A 37 -1.47 -6.81 12.02
N SER A 38 -2.04 -6.74 13.25
CA SER A 38 -3.49 -6.85 13.45
C SER A 38 -4.23 -5.53 13.27
N ASP A 39 -3.67 -4.43 13.74
CA ASP A 39 -4.40 -3.17 13.94
C ASP A 39 -3.96 -2.03 13.03
N ASN A 40 -2.78 -2.13 12.40
CA ASN A 40 -2.28 -1.06 11.55
C ASN A 40 -3.17 -0.81 10.32
N PRO A 41 -3.63 0.45 10.09
CA PRO A 41 -4.46 0.79 8.95
C PRO A 41 -3.84 0.46 7.59
N THR A 42 -2.51 0.49 7.45
CA THR A 42 -1.82 0.19 6.18
C THR A 42 -2.03 -1.27 5.78
N VAL A 43 -1.95 -2.21 6.73
CA VAL A 43 -2.21 -3.64 6.49
C VAL A 43 -3.68 -3.84 6.10
N ARG A 44 -4.61 -3.21 6.83
CA ARG A 44 -6.05 -3.29 6.52
C ARG A 44 -6.37 -2.76 5.13
N VAL A 45 -5.74 -1.65 4.71
CA VAL A 45 -5.88 -1.12 3.33
C VAL A 45 -5.33 -2.11 2.32
N ALA A 46 -4.18 -2.74 2.57
CA ALA A 46 -3.60 -3.73 1.68
C ALA A 46 -4.53 -4.95 1.51
N ASP A 47 -5.17 -5.43 2.57
CA ASP A 47 -6.16 -6.52 2.52
C ASP A 47 -7.45 -6.13 1.78
N MET A 48 -7.89 -4.87 1.94
CA MET A 48 -9.01 -4.35 1.15
C MET A 48 -8.69 -4.27 -0.34
N GLU A 49 -7.44 -3.96 -0.74
CA GLU A 49 -7.02 -3.96 -2.14
C GLU A 49 -7.02 -5.39 -2.74
N VAL A 50 -6.69 -6.43 -1.95
CA VAL A 50 -6.87 -7.82 -2.38
C VAL A 50 -8.35 -8.13 -2.63
N THR A 51 -9.21 -7.78 -1.68
CA THR A 51 -10.67 -7.97 -1.82
C THR A 51 -11.23 -7.20 -3.02
N LYS A 52 -10.74 -6.00 -3.28
CA LYS A 52 -11.11 -5.19 -4.45
C LYS A 52 -10.68 -5.86 -5.76
N ALA A 53 -9.51 -6.49 -5.80
CA ALA A 53 -9.06 -7.25 -6.97
C ALA A 53 -9.97 -8.47 -7.23
N ASP A 54 -10.45 -9.15 -6.19
CA ASP A 54 -11.43 -10.24 -6.31
C ASP A 54 -12.75 -9.74 -6.92
N TYR A 55 -13.27 -8.60 -6.46
CA TYR A 55 -14.48 -8.01 -7.04
C TYR A 55 -14.26 -7.54 -8.49
N SER A 56 -13.07 -7.04 -8.84
CA SER A 56 -12.73 -6.70 -10.24
C SER A 56 -12.73 -7.93 -11.16
N ARG A 57 -12.28 -9.08 -10.64
CA ARG A 57 -12.41 -10.36 -11.34
C ARG A 57 -13.87 -10.77 -11.51
N LEU A 58 -14.70 -10.63 -10.49
CA LEU A 58 -16.14 -10.90 -10.56
C LEU A 58 -16.84 -9.96 -11.55
N GLU A 59 -16.46 -8.69 -11.62
CA GLU A 59 -16.92 -7.74 -12.63
C GLU A 59 -16.58 -8.23 -14.05
N THR A 60 -15.34 -8.66 -14.28
CA THR A 60 -14.91 -9.23 -15.55
C THR A 60 -15.70 -10.50 -15.92
N LEU A 61 -15.97 -11.37 -14.94
CA LEU A 61 -16.84 -12.55 -15.11
C LEU A 61 -18.26 -12.11 -15.44
N GLY A 62 -18.77 -11.07 -14.79
CA GLY A 62 -20.09 -10.49 -15.05
C GLY A 62 -20.30 -10.06 -16.51
N GLN A 63 -19.23 -9.64 -17.20
CA GLN A 63 -19.29 -9.29 -18.63
C GLN A 63 -19.57 -10.50 -19.54
N LEU A 64 -19.41 -11.73 -19.05
CA LEU A 64 -19.79 -12.96 -19.76
C LEU A 64 -21.25 -13.35 -19.51
N LEU A 65 -21.93 -12.74 -18.57
CA LEU A 65 -23.33 -13.00 -18.23
C LEU A 65 -24.27 -12.12 -19.05
N PRO A 66 -25.58 -12.50 -19.17
CA PRO A 66 -26.55 -11.67 -19.84
C PRO A 66 -26.68 -10.30 -19.16
N THR A 67 -26.64 -9.25 -19.95
CA THR A 67 -26.99 -7.89 -19.54
C THR A 67 -28.41 -7.57 -20.01
N VAL A 68 -29.22 -6.99 -19.15
CA VAL A 68 -30.57 -6.54 -19.48
C VAL A 68 -30.66 -5.06 -19.11
N SER A 69 -31.04 -4.23 -20.08
CA SER A 69 -31.31 -2.81 -19.89
C SER A 69 -32.76 -2.48 -20.20
N PHE A 70 -33.30 -1.43 -19.59
CA PHE A 70 -34.55 -0.82 -19.99
C PHE A 70 -34.24 0.60 -20.43
N ASP A 71 -34.55 0.88 -21.69
CA ASP A 71 -34.25 2.14 -22.36
C ASP A 71 -35.54 2.84 -22.76
N GLY A 72 -35.60 4.16 -22.55
CA GLY A 72 -36.70 5.01 -23.00
C GLY A 72 -36.16 6.17 -23.82
N THR A 73 -36.66 6.34 -25.03
CA THR A 73 -36.27 7.45 -25.88
C THR A 73 -37.48 8.23 -26.39
N TYR A 74 -37.39 9.54 -26.39
CA TYR A 74 -38.26 10.46 -27.05
C TYR A 74 -37.48 11.30 -28.06
N GLN A 75 -37.92 11.29 -29.30
CA GLN A 75 -37.30 12.07 -30.37
C GLN A 75 -38.38 12.95 -31.03
N ARG A 76 -38.08 14.23 -31.21
CA ARG A 76 -38.88 15.16 -31.98
C ARG A 76 -38.13 15.52 -33.26
N THR A 77 -38.76 15.25 -34.40
CA THR A 77 -38.26 15.61 -35.70
C THR A 77 -38.55 17.10 -35.96
N LEU A 78 -37.54 17.94 -35.99
CA LEU A 78 -37.67 19.37 -36.28
C LEU A 78 -37.86 19.63 -37.75
N GLN A 79 -37.21 18.85 -38.64
CA GLN A 79 -37.33 18.93 -40.07
C GLN A 79 -37.48 17.52 -40.65
N LYS A 80 -38.60 17.25 -41.29
CA LYS A 80 -38.86 15.92 -41.89
C LYS A 80 -37.97 15.70 -43.10
N GLN A 81 -37.51 14.47 -43.26
CA GLN A 81 -36.77 14.06 -44.43
C GLN A 81 -37.72 14.11 -45.66
N VAL A 82 -37.24 14.69 -46.77
CA VAL A 82 -37.94 14.70 -48.03
C VAL A 82 -37.35 13.58 -48.87
N ALA A 83 -38.19 12.60 -49.22
CA ALA A 83 -37.82 11.55 -50.17
C ALA A 83 -38.35 11.92 -51.56
N TYR A 84 -37.48 12.00 -52.54
CA TYR A 84 -37.80 12.15 -53.91
C TYR A 84 -37.99 10.76 -54.52
N MET A 85 -39.23 10.37 -54.71
CA MET A 85 -39.58 9.10 -55.39
C MET A 85 -40.10 9.37 -56.79
N ASN A 86 -39.60 8.60 -57.77
CA ASN A 86 -40.17 8.60 -59.10
C ASN A 86 -41.47 7.82 -59.00
N MET A 87 -42.61 8.56 -59.16
CA MET A 87 -43.94 7.97 -59.02
C MET A 87 -44.33 7.13 -60.28
N ASP A 88 -43.55 7.19 -61.36
CA ASP A 88 -43.86 6.40 -62.59
C ASP A 88 -43.65 4.88 -62.36
N ALA A 89 -42.93 4.48 -61.34
CA ALA A 89 -42.75 3.07 -60.96
C ALA A 89 -43.92 2.48 -60.14
N PHE A 90 -44.83 3.29 -59.64
CA PHE A 90 -46.00 2.89 -58.81
C PHE A 90 -47.34 3.14 -59.53
N GLY A 91 -47.31 3.62 -60.77
CA GLY A 91 -48.51 4.05 -61.55
C GLY A 91 -49.31 2.93 -62.20
N GLY A 92 -49.38 1.75 -61.62
CA GLY A 92 -50.14 0.61 -62.15
C GLY A 92 -51.34 0.18 -61.30
N MET A 93 -51.78 0.96 -60.27
CA MET A 93 -52.92 0.51 -59.46
C MET A 93 -53.87 1.66 -59.13
N GLY A 94 -54.61 2.12 -60.13
CA GLY A 94 -55.67 3.13 -59.96
C GLY A 94 -56.55 3.20 -61.13
N GLY A 95 -57.63 2.42 -61.14
CA GLY A 95 -58.97 2.66 -61.71
C GLY A 95 -59.07 2.92 -63.18
N ASP A 96 -59.55 1.91 -63.92
CA ASP A 96 -60.31 2.08 -65.14
C ASP A 96 -61.45 3.06 -64.87
N ASP A 97 -61.41 4.22 -65.58
CA ASP A 97 -62.62 4.88 -66.06
C ASP A 97 -62.27 5.54 -67.38
N ALA A 98 -62.84 4.94 -68.40
CA ALA A 98 -62.74 5.36 -69.80
C ALA A 98 -63.50 6.67 -70.05
N GLY A 99 -62.82 7.63 -70.61
CA GLY A 99 -63.41 8.85 -71.15
C GLY A 99 -62.49 9.46 -72.20
N ASP A 100 -62.77 9.18 -73.40
CA ASP A 100 -62.20 9.83 -74.62
C ASP A 100 -62.14 11.34 -74.48
N SER A 101 -60.97 11.92 -74.60
CA SER A 101 -60.81 13.29 -75.09
C SER A 101 -59.38 13.51 -75.63
N GLU A 102 -59.27 13.47 -76.95
CA GLU A 102 -58.11 13.97 -77.70
C GLU A 102 -57.95 15.47 -77.48
N THR A 103 -56.91 15.88 -76.79
CA THR A 103 -56.15 17.13 -77.00
C THR A 103 -54.79 17.00 -76.35
N ALA A 104 -53.79 16.68 -77.16
CA ALA A 104 -52.40 16.65 -76.73
C ALA A 104 -51.88 18.08 -76.47
N THR A 105 -51.81 18.45 -75.23
CA THR A 105 -51.01 19.60 -74.78
C THR A 105 -49.64 19.07 -74.30
N PRO A 106 -48.47 19.68 -74.63
CA PRO A 106 -47.16 19.22 -74.19
C PRO A 106 -47.09 19.25 -72.69
N ALA A 107 -46.81 18.09 -72.06
CA ALA A 107 -46.67 17.95 -70.60
C ALA A 107 -45.55 18.83 -70.12
N ALA A 108 -45.90 19.83 -69.33
CA ALA A 108 -44.91 20.57 -68.52
C ALA A 108 -44.03 19.60 -67.68
N PRO A 109 -42.76 19.90 -67.52
CA PRO A 109 -41.89 19.03 -66.75
C PRO A 109 -42.49 18.86 -65.35
N ARG A 110 -42.89 17.61 -65.02
CA ARG A 110 -43.38 17.25 -63.69
C ARG A 110 -42.27 17.53 -62.68
N ARG A 111 -42.47 18.51 -61.82
CA ARG A 111 -41.59 18.79 -60.71
C ARG A 111 -41.61 17.58 -59.79
N ASP A 112 -40.43 17.01 -59.50
CA ASP A 112 -40.24 16.00 -58.46
C ASP A 112 -40.84 16.54 -57.16
N THR A 113 -42.04 16.15 -56.81
CA THR A 113 -42.70 16.50 -55.55
C THR A 113 -42.14 15.59 -54.49
N GLY A 114 -41.15 16.09 -53.76
CA GLY A 114 -40.60 15.37 -52.61
C GLY A 114 -41.67 15.11 -51.54
N ILE A 115 -41.84 13.85 -51.18
CA ILE A 115 -42.77 13.43 -50.12
C ILE A 115 -42.08 13.57 -48.77
N LYS A 116 -42.65 14.34 -47.85
CA LYS A 116 -42.14 14.44 -46.46
C LYS A 116 -42.43 13.14 -45.73
N MET A 117 -41.37 12.42 -45.40
CA MET A 117 -41.46 11.14 -44.66
C MET A 117 -41.15 11.34 -43.16
N GLY A 118 -41.81 10.54 -42.29
CA GLY A 118 -41.62 10.53 -40.86
C GLY A 118 -42.72 11.27 -40.09
N LEU A 119 -42.78 10.99 -38.83
CA LEU A 119 -43.72 11.59 -37.87
C LEU A 119 -42.96 12.60 -36.96
N ASP A 120 -43.72 13.59 -36.39
CA ASP A 120 -43.11 14.67 -35.60
C ASP A 120 -42.51 14.18 -34.30
N ASN A 121 -43.17 13.22 -33.64
CA ASN A 121 -42.78 12.70 -32.37
C ASN A 121 -42.64 11.18 -32.45
N MET A 122 -41.55 10.66 -31.95
CA MET A 122 -41.26 9.22 -31.83
C MET A 122 -40.94 8.88 -30.38
N TYR A 123 -41.61 7.89 -29.86
CA TYR A 123 -41.43 7.36 -28.51
C TYR A 123 -41.06 5.90 -28.64
N SER A 124 -40.00 5.48 -27.93
CA SER A 124 -39.61 4.09 -27.83
C SER A 124 -39.29 3.76 -26.37
N LEU A 125 -39.92 2.73 -25.88
CA LEU A 125 -39.63 2.14 -24.56
C LEU A 125 -39.32 0.66 -24.80
N GLY A 126 -38.29 0.12 -24.12
CA GLY A 126 -38.02 -1.29 -24.33
C GLY A 126 -36.97 -1.90 -23.43
N PHE A 127 -36.99 -3.21 -23.40
CA PHE A 127 -35.96 -4.04 -22.81
C PHE A 127 -34.99 -4.51 -23.87
N GLN A 128 -33.72 -4.33 -23.65
CA GLN A 128 -32.66 -4.88 -24.45
C GLN A 128 -31.85 -5.88 -23.62
N ALA A 129 -31.67 -7.08 -24.13
CA ALA A 129 -30.83 -8.12 -23.52
C ALA A 129 -29.67 -8.45 -24.47
N SER A 130 -28.46 -8.58 -23.91
CA SER A 130 -27.29 -9.00 -24.70
C SER A 130 -26.45 -9.95 -23.84
N MET A 131 -25.97 -11.05 -24.47
CA MET A 131 -25.08 -12.02 -23.85
C MET A 131 -23.99 -12.46 -24.83
N PRO A 132 -22.71 -12.28 -24.51
CA PRO A 132 -21.63 -12.84 -25.31
C PRO A 132 -21.62 -14.37 -25.19
N LEU A 133 -21.82 -15.08 -26.31
CA LEU A 133 -21.71 -16.55 -26.35
C LEU A 133 -20.29 -17.00 -26.59
N ILE A 134 -19.58 -16.32 -27.49
CA ILE A 134 -18.18 -16.58 -27.80
C ILE A 134 -17.45 -15.24 -27.77
N SER A 135 -16.59 -15.04 -26.81
CA SER A 135 -15.76 -13.83 -26.68
C SER A 135 -14.35 -14.19 -26.19
N PRO A 136 -13.45 -14.57 -27.11
CA PRO A 136 -12.07 -14.95 -26.74
C PRO A 136 -11.33 -13.86 -25.98
N GLN A 137 -11.62 -12.59 -26.28
CA GLN A 137 -11.02 -11.47 -25.60
C GLN A 137 -11.44 -11.39 -24.13
N LEU A 138 -12.74 -11.59 -23.80
CA LEU A 138 -13.22 -11.64 -22.42
C LEU A 138 -12.65 -12.81 -21.63
N TRP A 139 -12.53 -13.99 -22.27
CA TRP A 139 -11.89 -15.14 -21.63
C TRP A 139 -10.40 -14.91 -21.33
N ALA A 140 -9.70 -14.21 -22.24
CA ALA A 140 -8.31 -13.81 -22.00
C ALA A 140 -8.22 -12.74 -20.90
N SER A 141 -9.18 -11.79 -20.84
CA SER A 141 -9.26 -10.79 -19.77
C SER A 141 -9.53 -11.39 -18.40
N LEU A 142 -10.34 -12.45 -18.31
CA LEU A 142 -10.57 -13.17 -17.06
C LEU A 142 -9.26 -13.81 -16.54
N LYS A 143 -8.44 -14.39 -17.44
CA LYS A 143 -7.11 -14.90 -17.06
C LYS A 143 -6.12 -13.81 -16.67
N LEU A 144 -6.29 -12.60 -17.19
CA LEU A 144 -5.53 -11.43 -16.77
C LEU A 144 -5.93 -11.00 -15.36
N SER A 145 -7.23 -11.01 -15.04
CA SER A 145 -7.73 -10.67 -13.70
C SER A 145 -7.20 -11.64 -12.62
N ASP A 146 -7.01 -12.92 -12.93
CA ASP A 146 -6.40 -13.88 -11.99
C ASP A 146 -4.97 -13.43 -11.60
N VAL A 147 -4.16 -12.95 -12.56
CA VAL A 147 -2.80 -12.45 -12.26
C VAL A 147 -2.84 -11.11 -11.51
N GLN A 148 -3.88 -10.30 -11.72
CA GLN A 148 -4.05 -9.05 -10.96
C GLN A 148 -4.35 -9.31 -9.47
N ILE A 149 -5.05 -10.41 -9.14
CA ILE A 149 -5.24 -10.85 -7.76
C ILE A 149 -3.89 -11.26 -7.15
N GLU A 150 -3.08 -12.07 -7.87
CA GLU A 150 -1.74 -12.45 -7.40
C GLU A 150 -0.88 -11.21 -7.13
N ARG A 151 -0.97 -10.18 -7.98
CA ARG A 151 -0.29 -8.90 -7.78
C ARG A 151 -0.74 -8.20 -6.51
N ALA A 152 -2.04 -8.15 -6.24
CA ALA A 152 -2.59 -7.54 -5.04
C ALA A 152 -2.14 -8.27 -3.77
N VAL A 153 -2.13 -9.62 -3.79
CA VAL A 153 -1.64 -10.46 -2.68
C VAL A 153 -0.16 -10.20 -2.41
N GLU A 154 0.68 -10.16 -3.45
CA GLU A 154 2.11 -9.88 -3.28
C GLU A 154 2.36 -8.46 -2.79
N SER A 155 1.58 -7.48 -3.25
CA SER A 155 1.65 -6.11 -2.74
C SER A 155 1.28 -6.03 -1.25
N ALA A 156 0.28 -6.80 -0.81
CA ALA A 156 -0.09 -6.89 0.59
C ALA A 156 1.03 -7.56 1.43
N ARG A 157 1.69 -8.60 0.89
CA ARG A 157 2.87 -9.22 1.52
C ARG A 157 4.01 -8.22 1.67
N ALA A 158 4.31 -7.45 0.61
CA ALA A 158 5.34 -6.41 0.65
C ALA A 158 5.06 -5.34 1.71
N SER A 159 3.81 -4.88 1.82
CA SER A 159 3.39 -3.90 2.83
C SER A 159 3.55 -4.44 4.26
N ARG A 160 3.28 -5.73 4.50
CA ARG A 160 3.50 -6.37 5.81
C ARG A 160 4.97 -6.46 6.16
N LEU A 161 5.83 -6.85 5.20
CA LEU A 161 7.28 -6.92 5.40
C LEU A 161 7.89 -5.56 5.71
N ASP A 162 7.46 -4.53 4.99
CA ASP A 162 7.89 -3.15 5.23
C ASP A 162 7.46 -2.66 6.62
N LEU A 163 6.22 -2.93 7.03
CA LEU A 163 5.74 -2.61 8.37
C LEU A 163 6.55 -3.32 9.45
N ILE A 164 6.86 -4.61 9.29
CA ILE A 164 7.71 -5.38 10.22
C ILE A 164 9.07 -4.69 10.38
N ASN A 165 9.71 -4.30 9.29
CA ASN A 165 10.99 -3.60 9.33
C ASN A 165 10.87 -2.24 10.05
N GLN A 166 9.84 -1.45 9.73
CA GLN A 166 9.60 -0.16 10.39
C GLN A 166 9.36 -0.30 11.89
N VAL A 167 8.58 -1.31 12.33
CA VAL A 167 8.31 -1.58 13.75
C VAL A 167 9.59 -2.01 14.47
N LYS A 168 10.39 -2.92 13.87
CA LYS A 168 11.70 -3.33 14.43
C LYS A 168 12.61 -2.11 14.62
N ASN A 169 12.76 -1.30 13.60
CA ASN A 169 13.63 -0.12 13.63
C ASN A 169 13.16 0.91 14.66
N ALA A 170 11.85 1.14 14.79
CA ALA A 170 11.27 2.04 15.79
C ALA A 170 11.43 1.49 17.22
N TYR A 171 11.28 0.17 17.41
CA TYR A 171 11.50 -0.49 18.69
C TYR A 171 12.97 -0.35 19.15
N TYR A 172 13.93 -0.62 18.25
CA TYR A 172 15.35 -0.47 18.55
C TYR A 172 15.74 0.99 18.79
N ALA A 173 15.12 1.94 18.10
CA ALA A 173 15.32 3.37 18.34
C ALA A 173 14.82 3.79 19.73
N LEU A 174 13.71 3.22 20.19
CA LEU A 174 13.20 3.46 21.54
C LEU A 174 14.12 2.85 22.60
N LEU A 175 14.64 1.63 22.38
CA LEU A 175 15.66 1.02 23.27
C LEU A 175 16.92 1.89 23.35
N LEU A 176 17.41 2.39 22.21
CA LEU A 176 18.56 3.30 22.17
C LEU A 176 18.31 4.56 22.99
N ALA A 177 17.14 5.18 22.86
CA ALA A 177 16.80 6.38 23.62
C ALA A 177 16.74 6.10 25.14
N VAL A 178 16.16 4.95 25.54
CA VAL A 178 16.07 4.54 26.94
C VAL A 178 17.46 4.25 27.53
N ASP A 179 18.30 3.50 26.83
CA ASP A 179 19.63 3.15 27.31
C ASP A 179 20.59 4.37 27.31
N SER A 180 20.45 5.26 26.31
CA SER A 180 21.17 6.55 26.29
C SER A 180 20.79 7.41 27.49
N ARG A 181 19.50 7.51 27.82
CA ARG A 181 19.03 8.24 29.01
C ARG A 181 19.63 7.67 30.28
N LYS A 182 19.70 6.33 30.41
CA LYS A 182 20.33 5.68 31.59
C LYS A 182 21.81 6.08 31.72
N ALA A 183 22.57 6.12 30.62
CA ALA A 183 23.97 6.52 30.62
C ALA A 183 24.14 8.00 31.02
N VAL A 184 23.31 8.90 30.50
CA VAL A 184 23.34 10.33 30.85
C VAL A 184 22.88 10.55 32.28
N GLN A 185 21.87 9.78 32.76
CA GLN A 185 21.44 9.84 34.17
C GLN A 185 22.57 9.44 35.12
N GLN A 186 23.32 8.38 34.83
CA GLN A 186 24.47 7.98 35.63
C GLN A 186 25.55 9.08 35.68
N ASN A 187 25.79 9.79 34.57
CA ASN A 187 26.69 10.94 34.54
C ASN A 187 26.18 12.09 35.42
N TYR A 188 24.87 12.37 35.39
CA TYR A 188 24.25 13.37 36.24
C TYR A 188 24.34 13.03 37.72
N ASP A 189 24.11 11.76 38.06
CA ASP A 189 24.20 11.27 39.45
C ASP A 189 25.64 11.40 39.98
N MET A 190 26.66 11.07 39.17
CA MET A 190 28.06 11.27 39.50
C MET A 190 28.40 12.76 39.70
N ALA A 191 27.96 13.62 38.79
CA ALA A 191 28.18 15.07 38.91
C ALA A 191 27.49 15.66 40.16
N THR A 192 26.31 15.16 40.51
CA THR A 192 25.55 15.54 41.71
C THR A 192 26.29 15.13 42.95
N LEU A 193 26.81 13.90 43.01
CA LEU A 193 27.64 13.41 44.14
C LEU A 193 28.89 14.27 44.30
N THR A 194 29.57 14.59 43.22
CA THR A 194 30.75 15.45 43.22
C THR A 194 30.44 16.87 43.73
N HIS A 195 29.33 17.47 43.23
CA HIS A 195 28.88 18.77 43.75
C HIS A 195 28.59 18.75 45.25
N THR A 196 27.90 17.72 45.74
CA THR A 196 27.57 17.55 47.14
C THR A 196 28.88 17.38 48.00
N THR A 197 29.84 16.63 47.51
CA THR A 197 31.13 16.43 48.15
C THR A 197 31.90 17.76 48.27
N TYR A 198 31.98 18.56 47.24
CA TYR A 198 32.62 19.89 47.28
C TYR A 198 31.88 20.86 48.19
N THR A 199 30.57 20.83 48.25
CA THR A 199 29.76 21.65 49.14
C THR A 199 30.13 21.34 50.62
N HIS A 200 30.18 20.06 50.97
CA HIS A 200 30.60 19.65 52.35
C HIS A 200 32.06 20.00 52.66
N ARG A 201 32.98 19.85 51.71
CA ARG A 201 34.39 20.26 51.88
C ARG A 201 34.51 21.78 52.05
N PHE A 202 33.74 22.58 51.36
CA PHE A 202 33.69 24.03 51.48
C PHE A 202 33.18 24.44 52.87
N GLU A 203 32.09 23.81 53.33
CA GLU A 203 31.56 24.02 54.69
C GLU A 203 32.58 23.67 55.81
N ALA A 204 33.42 22.65 55.53
CA ALA A 204 34.50 22.27 56.41
C ALA A 204 35.77 23.15 56.29
N GLY A 205 35.84 24.04 55.31
CA GLY A 205 36.99 24.89 55.02
C GLY A 205 38.07 24.24 54.14
N ASP A 206 37.82 23.05 53.60
CA ASP A 206 38.77 22.25 52.80
C ASP A 206 38.65 22.39 51.31
N ALA A 207 37.73 23.24 50.83
CA ALA A 207 37.56 23.54 49.40
C ALA A 207 37.27 25.02 49.18
N SER A 208 37.50 25.53 47.94
CA SER A 208 37.19 26.90 47.59
C SER A 208 35.76 27.05 47.08
N GLU A 209 35.17 28.25 47.20
CA GLU A 209 33.87 28.57 46.57
C GLU A 209 33.89 28.32 45.04
N TYR A 210 35.02 28.55 44.40
CA TYR A 210 35.25 28.30 42.99
C TYR A 210 35.02 26.82 42.62
N ASP A 211 35.49 25.89 43.48
CA ASP A 211 35.32 24.46 43.23
C ASP A 211 33.86 24.02 43.33
N VAL A 212 33.11 24.59 44.29
CA VAL A 212 31.67 24.34 44.43
C VAL A 212 30.90 24.87 43.20
N LEU A 213 31.18 26.13 42.79
CA LEU A 213 30.54 26.72 41.61
C LEU A 213 30.84 25.94 40.33
N ARG A 214 32.09 25.49 40.17
CA ARG A 214 32.51 24.68 39.04
C ARG A 214 31.78 23.32 38.97
N ALA A 215 31.65 22.64 40.11
CA ALA A 215 30.91 21.39 40.19
C ALA A 215 29.41 21.60 39.93
N SER A 216 28.83 22.70 40.42
CA SER A 216 27.45 23.08 40.19
C SER A 216 27.19 23.34 38.69
N VAL A 217 28.08 24.07 37.99
CA VAL A 217 27.97 24.31 36.55
C VAL A 217 28.07 23.01 35.76
N ALA A 218 29.00 22.09 36.15
CA ALA A 218 29.14 20.81 35.49
C ALA A 218 27.86 19.96 35.60
N MET A 219 27.24 19.90 36.78
CA MET A 219 25.96 19.22 37.02
C MET A 219 24.83 19.84 36.19
N LYS A 220 24.69 21.18 36.23
CA LYS A 220 23.64 21.88 35.51
C LYS A 220 23.75 21.78 33.97
N ASN A 221 24.95 21.59 33.45
CA ASN A 221 25.16 21.41 32.00
C ASN A 221 24.65 20.02 31.51
N ILE A 222 24.42 19.05 32.39
CA ILE A 222 23.86 17.75 32.03
C ILE A 222 22.32 17.75 32.03
N GLU A 223 21.68 18.65 32.78
CA GLU A 223 20.22 18.74 32.84
C GLU A 223 19.54 18.89 31.43
N PRO A 224 20.03 19.77 30.52
CA PRO A 224 19.49 19.84 29.18
C PRO A 224 19.64 18.56 28.37
N GLU A 225 20.72 17.77 28.59
CA GLU A 225 20.93 16.49 27.92
C GLU A 225 19.91 15.46 28.39
N LEU A 226 19.58 15.42 29.70
CA LEU A 226 18.51 14.57 30.24
C LEU A 226 17.14 14.92 29.62
N ILE A 227 16.83 16.21 29.55
CA ILE A 227 15.59 16.68 28.92
C ILE A 227 15.54 16.27 27.43
N ALA A 228 16.67 16.37 26.73
CA ALA A 228 16.76 15.93 25.33
C ALA A 228 16.53 14.42 25.19
N CYS A 229 17.07 13.61 26.12
CA CYS A 229 16.81 12.16 26.16
C CYS A 229 15.32 11.84 26.44
N ASP A 230 14.68 12.56 27.38
CA ASP A 230 13.25 12.37 27.67
C ASP A 230 12.35 12.72 26.45
N ILE A 231 12.71 13.76 25.72
CA ILE A 231 12.06 14.13 24.45
C ILE A 231 12.29 13.03 23.38
N ALA A 232 13.51 12.50 23.29
CA ALA A 232 13.84 11.42 22.35
C ALA A 232 13.02 10.15 22.63
N ILE A 233 12.90 9.76 23.90
CA ILE A 233 12.05 8.63 24.34
C ILE A 233 10.59 8.87 23.96
N SER A 234 10.07 10.07 24.29
CA SER A 234 8.68 10.41 23.97
C SER A 234 8.44 10.35 22.47
N ARG A 235 9.33 10.88 21.66
CA ARG A 235 9.26 10.85 20.18
C ARG A 235 9.31 9.43 19.64
N ALA A 236 10.25 8.60 20.10
CA ALA A 236 10.36 7.21 19.65
C ALA A 236 9.13 6.37 20.05
N ARG A 237 8.59 6.60 21.27
CA ARG A 237 7.35 5.96 21.74
C ARG A 237 6.15 6.34 20.87
N LEU A 238 5.98 7.62 20.54
CA LEU A 238 4.92 8.09 19.66
C LEU A 238 5.03 7.48 18.26
N GLN A 239 6.23 7.40 17.71
CA GLN A 239 6.47 6.77 16.42
C GLN A 239 6.10 5.28 16.43
N LEU A 240 6.48 4.55 17.47
CA LEU A 240 6.13 3.14 17.62
C LEU A 240 4.61 2.96 17.80
N ALA A 241 3.93 3.83 18.58
CA ALA A 241 2.48 3.81 18.73
C ALA A 241 1.75 3.95 17.38
N VAL A 242 2.18 4.90 16.55
CA VAL A 242 1.63 5.10 15.19
C VAL A 242 1.82 3.86 14.32
N LEU A 243 3.00 3.23 14.35
CA LEU A 243 3.28 2.02 13.58
C LEU A 243 2.49 0.81 14.09
N MET A 244 2.23 0.73 15.39
CA MET A 244 1.33 -0.29 15.96
C MET A 244 -0.16 -0.03 15.65
N GLY A 245 -0.53 1.17 15.20
CA GLY A 245 -1.92 1.53 14.97
C GLY A 245 -2.73 1.75 16.25
N VAL A 246 -2.06 1.95 17.40
CA VAL A 246 -2.70 2.22 18.69
C VAL A 246 -2.84 3.71 18.95
N ASP A 247 -3.76 4.07 19.85
CA ASP A 247 -3.96 5.48 20.21
C ASP A 247 -2.65 6.05 20.82
N VAL A 248 -2.26 7.21 20.33
CA VAL A 248 -1.07 7.96 20.75
C VAL A 248 -1.09 8.29 22.27
N ALA A 249 -2.30 8.37 22.87
CA ALA A 249 -2.48 8.58 24.30
C ALA A 249 -2.16 7.33 25.15
N THR A 250 -2.05 6.15 24.53
CA THR A 250 -1.77 4.89 25.22
C THR A 250 -0.34 4.90 25.78
N GLN A 251 -0.23 4.82 27.09
CA GLN A 251 1.07 4.69 27.75
C GLN A 251 1.46 3.20 27.77
N PHE A 252 2.62 2.91 27.23
CA PHE A 252 3.28 1.59 27.29
C PHE A 252 4.77 1.77 27.53
N ASP A 253 5.39 0.75 28.04
CA ASP A 253 6.85 0.66 28.16
C ASP A 253 7.36 -0.54 27.35
N ILE A 254 8.67 -0.61 27.10
CA ILE A 254 9.26 -1.69 26.32
C ILE A 254 10.18 -2.55 27.20
N ALA A 255 10.23 -3.84 26.88
CA ALA A 255 11.08 -4.80 27.56
C ALA A 255 12.51 -4.81 26.98
N GLY A 256 13.49 -5.09 27.83
CA GLY A 256 14.87 -5.35 27.42
C GLY A 256 15.78 -4.12 27.33
N SER A 257 16.98 -4.37 26.87
CA SER A 257 18.07 -3.41 26.64
C SER A 257 18.77 -3.79 25.34
N LEU A 258 19.44 -2.84 24.70
CA LEU A 258 20.27 -3.13 23.53
C LEU A 258 21.39 -4.14 23.82
N ALA A 259 21.90 -4.16 25.05
CA ALA A 259 22.92 -5.11 25.46
C ALA A 259 22.46 -6.58 25.43
N ASP A 260 21.15 -6.84 25.56
CA ASP A 260 20.59 -8.20 25.55
C ASP A 260 20.76 -8.87 24.17
N TYR A 261 20.83 -8.07 23.10
CA TYR A 261 21.01 -8.56 21.74
C TYR A 261 22.47 -8.92 21.38
N GLN A 262 23.46 -8.61 22.26
CA GLN A 262 24.87 -8.83 21.97
C GLN A 262 25.22 -10.31 21.79
N GLN A 263 24.56 -11.22 22.53
CA GLN A 263 24.89 -12.65 22.52
C GLN A 263 24.59 -13.33 21.18
N ASP A 264 23.58 -12.85 20.46
CA ASP A 264 23.12 -13.45 19.19
C ASP A 264 23.89 -12.90 17.96
N MET A 265 24.72 -11.86 18.14
CA MET A 265 25.34 -11.14 17.03
C MET A 265 26.52 -11.87 16.38
N TRP A 266 27.21 -12.75 17.12
CA TRP A 266 28.49 -13.32 16.68
C TRP A 266 28.33 -14.60 15.86
N ALA A 267 27.20 -15.32 15.95
CA ALA A 267 27.07 -16.66 15.41
C ALA A 267 26.92 -16.72 13.87
N ASP A 268 26.28 -15.73 13.24
CA ASP A 268 25.78 -15.86 11.86
C ASP A 268 26.47 -14.97 10.80
N VAL A 269 27.26 -13.96 11.23
CA VAL A 269 27.75 -12.90 10.30
C VAL A 269 28.63 -13.42 9.16
N TYR A 270 29.34 -14.51 9.36
CA TYR A 270 30.25 -15.08 8.36
C TYR A 270 29.56 -16.09 7.42
N GLN A 271 28.33 -16.51 7.73
CA GLN A 271 27.54 -17.48 6.94
C GLN A 271 26.33 -16.86 6.22
N LEU A 272 26.20 -15.52 6.28
CA LEU A 272 25.11 -14.83 5.60
C LEU A 272 25.21 -15.04 4.08
N THR A 273 24.45 -15.99 3.58
CA THR A 273 24.17 -16.15 2.15
C THR A 273 22.85 -15.46 1.84
N ALA A 274 22.88 -14.49 0.94
CA ALA A 274 21.66 -13.79 0.56
C ALA A 274 20.90 -14.58 -0.50
N ASP A 275 19.78 -15.16 -0.11
CA ASP A 275 18.80 -15.70 -1.05
C ASP A 275 17.76 -14.63 -1.38
N LEU A 276 17.74 -14.19 -2.64
CA LEU A 276 16.80 -13.21 -3.17
C LEU A 276 15.52 -13.86 -3.76
N SER A 277 15.36 -15.18 -3.63
CA SER A 277 14.22 -15.89 -4.23
C SER A 277 12.86 -15.36 -3.71
N GLN A 278 12.82 -14.89 -2.48
CA GLN A 278 11.63 -14.33 -1.83
C GLN A 278 11.57 -12.79 -1.86
N ASN A 279 12.53 -12.15 -2.53
CA ASN A 279 12.53 -10.68 -2.62
C ASN A 279 11.26 -10.18 -3.31
N THR A 280 10.51 -9.31 -2.63
CA THR A 280 9.21 -8.81 -3.09
C THR A 280 9.29 -8.10 -4.44
N SER A 281 10.38 -7.36 -4.70
CA SER A 281 10.57 -6.64 -5.96
C SER A 281 10.82 -7.60 -7.13
N LEU A 282 11.55 -8.70 -6.93
CA LEU A 282 11.75 -9.73 -7.96
C LEU A 282 10.46 -10.51 -8.23
N VAL A 283 9.74 -10.90 -7.18
CA VAL A 283 8.44 -11.58 -7.31
C VAL A 283 7.44 -10.66 -8.02
N MET A 284 7.37 -9.39 -7.65
CA MET A 284 6.50 -8.40 -8.30
C MET A 284 6.87 -8.22 -9.79
N ASN A 285 8.15 -8.17 -10.13
CA ASN A 285 8.61 -8.10 -11.52
C ASN A 285 8.21 -9.36 -12.33
N GLU A 286 8.24 -10.53 -11.71
CA GLU A 286 7.76 -11.77 -12.34
C GLU A 286 6.24 -11.76 -12.58
N ILE A 287 5.46 -11.28 -11.59
CA ILE A 287 4.01 -11.10 -11.72
C ILE A 287 3.69 -10.08 -12.83
N GLU A 288 4.43 -8.96 -12.90
CA GLU A 288 4.26 -7.96 -13.96
C GLU A 288 4.58 -8.54 -15.35
N THR A 289 5.63 -9.36 -15.46
CA THR A 289 5.94 -10.09 -16.69
C THR A 289 4.79 -11.03 -17.10
N ARG A 290 4.18 -11.73 -16.15
CA ARG A 290 2.98 -12.57 -16.40
C ARG A 290 1.78 -11.72 -16.81
N THR A 291 1.58 -10.56 -16.18
CA THR A 291 0.53 -9.58 -16.53
C THR A 291 0.67 -9.13 -17.98
N LEU A 292 1.86 -8.74 -18.42
CA LEU A 292 2.12 -8.35 -19.81
C LEU A 292 1.92 -9.51 -20.81
N ARG A 293 2.30 -10.73 -20.44
CA ARG A 293 2.01 -11.91 -21.28
C ARG A 293 0.50 -12.15 -21.44
N ARG A 294 -0.29 -11.97 -20.36
CA ARG A 294 -1.75 -12.06 -20.42
C ARG A 294 -2.35 -10.92 -21.23
N THR A 295 -1.82 -9.70 -21.07
CA THR A 295 -2.24 -8.53 -21.88
C THR A 295 -1.98 -8.77 -23.36
N LEU A 296 -0.80 -9.31 -23.73
CA LEU A 296 -0.53 -9.73 -25.11
C LEU A 296 -1.54 -10.76 -25.60
N SER A 297 -1.91 -11.72 -24.75
CA SER A 297 -2.94 -12.73 -25.09
C SER A 297 -4.31 -12.08 -25.33
N VAL A 298 -4.69 -11.06 -24.55
CA VAL A 298 -5.93 -10.27 -24.76
C VAL A 298 -5.88 -9.53 -26.10
N GLN A 299 -4.74 -8.91 -26.46
CA GLN A 299 -4.58 -8.23 -27.75
C GLN A 299 -4.64 -9.20 -28.93
N ARG A 300 -4.04 -10.38 -28.81
CA ARG A 300 -4.14 -11.45 -29.83
C ARG A 300 -5.55 -11.99 -29.93
N ALA A 301 -6.27 -12.12 -28.82
CA ALA A 301 -7.64 -12.60 -28.78
C ALA A 301 -8.62 -11.66 -29.53
N ALA A 302 -8.29 -10.37 -29.68
CA ALA A 302 -9.08 -9.42 -30.46
C ALA A 302 -9.13 -9.70 -31.98
N TRP A 303 -8.34 -10.66 -32.50
CA TRP A 303 -8.40 -11.10 -33.89
C TRP A 303 -9.47 -12.16 -34.13
N TYR A 304 -9.96 -12.81 -33.10
CA TYR A 304 -10.95 -13.86 -33.23
C TYR A 304 -12.37 -13.31 -33.37
N PRO A 305 -13.26 -14.05 -34.06
CA PRO A 305 -14.66 -13.67 -34.15
C PRO A 305 -15.35 -13.68 -32.79
N THR A 306 -16.31 -12.79 -32.61
CA THR A 306 -17.19 -12.73 -31.45
C THR A 306 -18.62 -13.09 -31.84
N LEU A 307 -19.30 -13.86 -30.99
CA LEU A 307 -20.70 -14.27 -31.18
C LEU A 307 -21.48 -13.78 -29.95
N ALA A 308 -22.57 -13.06 -30.21
CA ALA A 308 -23.46 -12.56 -29.15
C ALA A 308 -24.91 -12.93 -29.43
N LEU A 309 -25.64 -13.31 -28.39
CA LEU A 309 -27.08 -13.43 -28.39
C LEU A 309 -27.66 -12.06 -28.02
N THR A 310 -28.62 -11.57 -28.81
CA THR A 310 -29.28 -10.30 -28.54
C THR A 310 -30.79 -10.51 -28.55
N GLY A 311 -31.48 -9.82 -27.64
CA GLY A 311 -32.93 -9.81 -27.55
C GLY A 311 -33.42 -8.38 -27.37
N ASN A 312 -34.47 -8.00 -28.04
CA ASN A 312 -35.13 -6.72 -27.88
C ASN A 312 -36.63 -6.93 -27.75
N TYR A 313 -37.24 -6.27 -26.78
CA TYR A 313 -38.67 -6.15 -26.66
C TYR A 313 -38.99 -4.67 -26.44
N SER A 314 -39.64 -4.04 -27.45
CA SER A 314 -39.90 -2.60 -27.40
C SER A 314 -41.36 -2.27 -27.68
N TRP A 315 -41.83 -1.20 -27.07
CA TRP A 315 -43.07 -0.52 -27.38
C TRP A 315 -42.72 0.78 -28.08
N ASN A 316 -43.27 0.95 -29.26
CA ASN A 316 -43.03 2.12 -30.08
C ASN A 316 -44.36 2.87 -30.31
N SER A 317 -44.33 4.17 -30.18
CA SER A 317 -45.46 5.05 -30.54
C SER A 317 -44.91 6.24 -31.29
N SER A 318 -45.67 6.64 -32.29
CA SER A 318 -45.32 7.81 -33.09
C SER A 318 -46.56 8.63 -33.44
N SER A 319 -46.44 9.96 -33.38
CA SER A 319 -47.55 10.88 -33.61
C SER A 319 -47.12 12.16 -34.31
N ASN A 320 -48.06 12.79 -35.03
CA ASN A 320 -47.90 14.14 -35.59
C ASN A 320 -48.53 15.18 -34.65
N GLY A 321 -47.95 16.36 -34.62
CA GLY A 321 -48.50 17.51 -33.88
C GLY A 321 -48.00 17.65 -32.45
N SER A 322 -48.90 17.90 -31.51
CA SER A 322 -48.52 18.18 -30.11
C SER A 322 -47.90 16.96 -29.44
N PRO A 323 -46.74 17.10 -28.75
CA PRO A 323 -46.16 16.00 -27.99
C PRO A 323 -47.14 15.53 -26.91
N PHE A 324 -47.09 14.24 -26.55
CA PHE A 324 -47.89 13.58 -25.54
C PHE A 324 -49.40 13.47 -25.81
N ARG A 325 -49.81 13.53 -27.06
CA ARG A 325 -51.18 13.29 -27.49
C ARG A 325 -51.25 12.15 -28.51
N ASN A 326 -52.33 11.36 -28.47
CA ASN A 326 -52.68 10.29 -29.42
C ASN A 326 -51.60 9.18 -29.49
N PHE A 327 -51.24 8.60 -28.34
CA PHE A 327 -50.34 7.45 -28.33
C PHE A 327 -51.04 6.20 -28.86
N ARG A 328 -50.46 5.61 -29.93
CA ARG A 328 -50.75 4.24 -30.36
C ARG A 328 -49.51 3.42 -30.15
N TRP A 329 -49.47 2.64 -29.06
CA TRP A 329 -48.34 1.78 -28.76
C TRP A 329 -48.42 0.49 -29.57
N THR A 330 -47.36 0.16 -30.25
CA THR A 330 -47.16 -1.12 -30.95
C THR A 330 -46.00 -1.84 -30.29
N SER A 331 -46.15 -3.12 -29.98
CA SER A 331 -45.10 -3.94 -29.46
C SER A 331 -44.30 -4.59 -30.59
N TYR A 332 -42.99 -4.70 -30.37
CA TYR A 332 -42.08 -5.37 -31.29
C TYR A 332 -41.10 -6.20 -30.49
N SER A 333 -40.87 -7.45 -30.86
CA SER A 333 -39.89 -8.33 -30.24
C SER A 333 -39.01 -9.01 -31.27
N VAL A 334 -37.73 -9.08 -30.97
CA VAL A 334 -36.76 -9.80 -31.80
C VAL A 334 -35.73 -10.48 -30.92
N VAL A 335 -35.35 -11.69 -31.29
CA VAL A 335 -34.20 -12.42 -30.75
C VAL A 335 -33.31 -12.76 -31.95
N GLY A 336 -32.03 -12.50 -31.79
CA GLY A 336 -31.06 -12.72 -32.84
C GLY A 336 -29.70 -13.14 -32.32
N VAL A 337 -28.91 -13.68 -33.19
CA VAL A 337 -27.49 -13.98 -32.93
C VAL A 337 -26.67 -13.10 -33.88
N SER A 338 -25.73 -12.36 -33.31
CA SER A 338 -24.81 -11.53 -34.07
C SER A 338 -23.40 -12.10 -34.06
N LEU A 339 -22.86 -12.32 -35.25
CA LEU A 339 -21.47 -12.73 -35.48
C LEU A 339 -20.69 -11.51 -35.99
N SER A 340 -19.64 -11.12 -35.26
CA SER A 340 -18.74 -10.06 -35.68
C SER A 340 -17.35 -10.61 -35.95
N ILE A 341 -16.88 -10.48 -37.18
CA ILE A 341 -15.55 -10.89 -37.61
C ILE A 341 -14.78 -9.64 -38.06
N PRO A 342 -13.82 -9.21 -37.28
CA PRO A 342 -13.06 -8.02 -37.62
C PRO A 342 -12.01 -8.32 -38.71
N LEU A 343 -12.22 -7.87 -39.94
CA LEU A 343 -11.34 -8.15 -41.09
C LEU A 343 -10.17 -7.17 -41.19
N PHE A 344 -10.43 -5.86 -41.12
CA PHE A 344 -9.42 -4.83 -41.28
C PHE A 344 -9.71 -3.61 -40.40
N GLN A 345 -8.69 -3.11 -39.71
CA GLN A 345 -8.76 -1.92 -38.85
C GLN A 345 -7.53 -1.01 -39.04
N GLY A 346 -7.11 -0.76 -40.28
CA GLY A 346 -6.02 0.18 -40.55
C GLY A 346 -4.68 -0.12 -39.87
N GLY A 347 -4.36 -1.40 -39.62
CA GLY A 347 -3.09 -1.81 -38.94
C GLY A 347 -3.07 -1.63 -37.44
N GLN A 348 -4.09 -1.05 -36.79
CA GLN A 348 -4.11 -0.77 -35.34
C GLN A 348 -3.86 -2.00 -34.49
N ARG A 349 -4.43 -3.16 -34.80
CA ARG A 349 -4.27 -4.39 -34.05
C ARG A 349 -2.83 -4.92 -34.14
N TYR A 350 -2.24 -4.89 -35.30
CA TYR A 350 -0.84 -5.27 -35.48
C TYR A 350 0.07 -4.40 -34.62
N SER A 351 -0.15 -3.08 -34.66
CA SER A 351 0.63 -2.13 -33.85
C SER A 351 0.47 -2.35 -32.35
N ARG A 352 -0.76 -2.63 -31.87
CA ARG A 352 -1.02 -2.94 -30.44
C ARG A 352 -0.31 -4.23 -30.00
N ILE A 353 -0.35 -5.29 -30.81
CA ILE A 353 0.37 -6.52 -30.52
C ILE A 353 1.87 -6.25 -30.46
N ARG A 354 2.41 -5.50 -31.43
CA ARG A 354 3.84 -5.20 -31.47
C ARG A 354 4.29 -4.34 -30.27
N GLN A 355 3.47 -3.37 -29.87
CA GLN A 355 3.71 -2.61 -28.63
C GLN A 355 3.75 -3.51 -27.40
N ALA A 356 2.79 -4.45 -27.26
CA ALA A 356 2.75 -5.37 -26.13
C ALA A 356 3.94 -6.36 -26.13
N GLU A 357 4.43 -6.76 -27.32
CA GLU A 357 5.66 -7.59 -27.45
C GLU A 357 6.88 -6.81 -27.00
N ILE A 358 7.03 -5.56 -27.43
CA ILE A 358 8.14 -4.69 -27.01
C ILE A 358 8.11 -4.47 -25.49
N GLN A 359 6.94 -4.20 -24.90
CA GLN A 359 6.81 -4.07 -23.45
C GLN A 359 7.26 -5.33 -22.70
N LEU A 360 6.97 -6.52 -23.25
CA LEU A 360 7.41 -7.78 -22.68
C LEU A 360 8.94 -7.94 -22.77
N ASP A 361 9.53 -7.53 -23.90
CA ASP A 361 10.99 -7.57 -24.09
C ASP A 361 11.70 -6.56 -23.17
N GLU A 362 11.11 -5.36 -22.94
CA GLU A 362 11.60 -4.36 -22.00
C GLU A 362 11.70 -4.94 -20.58
N MET A 363 10.72 -5.77 -20.16
CA MET A 363 10.73 -6.37 -18.81
C MET A 363 11.92 -7.30 -18.57
N GLN A 364 12.52 -7.88 -19.60
CA GLN A 364 13.74 -8.68 -19.43
C GLN A 364 14.93 -7.79 -19.00
N TYR A 365 15.07 -6.62 -19.59
CA TYR A 365 16.12 -5.65 -19.23
C TYR A 365 15.84 -5.02 -17.85
N VAL A 366 14.58 -4.75 -17.53
CA VAL A 366 14.18 -4.29 -16.20
C VAL A 366 14.55 -5.32 -15.14
N ARG A 367 14.27 -6.61 -15.37
CA ARG A 367 14.65 -7.71 -14.47
C ARG A 367 16.16 -7.82 -14.30
N GLU A 368 16.91 -7.72 -15.39
CA GLU A 368 18.38 -7.78 -15.34
C GLU A 368 18.97 -6.65 -14.52
N ASN A 369 18.50 -5.43 -14.75
CA ASN A 369 18.92 -4.26 -13.98
C ASN A 369 18.53 -4.36 -12.50
N LEU A 370 17.29 -4.79 -12.21
CA LEU A 370 16.80 -5.01 -10.85
C LEU A 370 17.67 -6.04 -10.12
N THR A 371 17.97 -7.17 -10.76
CA THR A 371 18.83 -8.21 -10.18
C THR A 371 20.24 -7.69 -9.86
N ARG A 372 20.84 -6.89 -10.75
CA ARG A 372 22.15 -6.26 -10.51
C ARG A 372 22.07 -5.29 -9.32
N THR A 373 21.05 -4.47 -9.28
CA THR A 373 20.84 -3.50 -8.19
C THR A 373 20.66 -4.19 -6.85
N LEU A 374 19.80 -5.21 -6.77
CA LEU A 374 19.56 -5.97 -5.55
C LEU A 374 20.81 -6.71 -5.07
N ASN A 375 21.58 -7.34 -5.98
CA ASN A 375 22.84 -7.97 -5.61
C ASN A 375 23.85 -6.96 -5.03
N SER A 376 23.90 -5.74 -5.59
CA SER A 376 24.74 -4.68 -5.05
C SER A 376 24.26 -4.22 -3.67
N GLN A 377 22.94 -4.04 -3.49
CA GLN A 377 22.35 -3.65 -2.20
C GLN A 377 22.61 -4.69 -1.12
N VAL A 378 22.46 -5.98 -1.45
CA VAL A 378 22.76 -7.09 -0.52
C VAL A 378 24.23 -7.10 -0.16
N SER A 379 25.14 -6.96 -1.13
CA SER A 379 26.58 -6.92 -0.83
C SER A 379 26.93 -5.76 0.11
N LEU A 380 26.38 -4.57 -0.14
CA LEU A 380 26.54 -3.41 0.74
C LEU A 380 25.94 -3.64 2.13
N ALA A 381 24.75 -4.25 2.23
CA ALA A 381 24.13 -4.57 3.51
C ALA A 381 24.97 -5.56 4.32
N ILE A 382 25.50 -6.61 3.70
CA ILE A 382 26.41 -7.57 4.35
C ILE A 382 27.70 -6.89 4.81
N ASP A 383 28.28 -6.03 4.00
CA ASP A 383 29.52 -5.29 4.35
C ASP A 383 29.25 -4.31 5.51
N ASN A 384 28.09 -3.64 5.53
CA ASN A 384 27.65 -2.80 6.64
C ASN A 384 27.45 -3.60 7.93
N ILE A 385 26.87 -4.80 7.86
CA ILE A 385 26.71 -5.68 9.03
C ILE A 385 28.10 -6.07 9.57
N LYS A 386 29.06 -6.48 8.69
CA LYS A 386 30.42 -6.80 9.09
C LYS A 386 31.16 -5.61 9.73
N LEU A 387 30.93 -4.41 9.19
CA LEU A 387 31.47 -3.17 9.75
C LEU A 387 30.92 -2.92 11.15
N ASN A 388 29.60 -3.00 11.31
CA ASN A 388 28.92 -2.76 12.58
C ASN A 388 29.35 -3.77 13.65
N VAL A 389 29.53 -5.05 13.30
CA VAL A 389 30.06 -6.06 14.24
C VAL A 389 31.47 -5.69 14.75
N LYS A 390 32.36 -5.24 13.87
CA LYS A 390 33.69 -4.76 14.30
C LYS A 390 33.59 -3.50 15.15
N GLN A 391 32.66 -2.60 14.82
CA GLN A 391 32.42 -1.38 15.58
C GLN A 391 31.91 -1.70 17.01
N ILE A 392 31.01 -2.68 17.15
CA ILE A 392 30.52 -3.15 18.45
C ILE A 392 31.68 -3.69 19.27
N ALA A 393 32.54 -4.56 18.72
CA ALA A 393 33.68 -5.12 19.43
C ALA A 393 34.65 -4.02 19.92
N SER A 394 34.95 -3.05 19.07
CA SER A 394 35.81 -1.91 19.42
C SER A 394 35.15 -1.00 20.45
N SER A 395 33.85 -0.76 20.37
CA SER A 395 33.12 0.08 21.31
C SER A 395 32.99 -0.59 22.70
N ASP A 396 32.79 -1.91 22.74
CA ASP A 396 32.74 -2.70 23.98
C ASP A 396 34.08 -2.65 24.72
N GLU A 397 35.20 -2.83 23.98
CA GLU A 397 36.54 -2.67 24.56
C GLU A 397 36.74 -1.25 25.06
N SER A 398 36.30 -0.22 24.33
CA SER A 398 36.39 1.18 24.76
C SER A 398 35.60 1.44 26.04
N VAL A 399 34.40 0.87 26.21
CA VAL A 399 33.63 0.95 27.43
C VAL A 399 34.39 0.30 28.59
N GLY A 400 34.98 -0.88 28.36
CA GLY A 400 35.79 -1.55 29.38
C GLY A 400 37.03 -0.74 29.81
N GLN A 401 37.73 -0.11 28.87
CA GLN A 401 38.88 0.76 29.15
C GLN A 401 38.46 2.04 29.86
N ALA A 402 37.38 2.71 29.39
CA ALA A 402 36.87 3.93 29.99
C ALA A 402 36.35 3.68 31.43
N THR A 403 35.71 2.54 31.68
CA THR A 403 35.27 2.15 33.05
C THR A 403 36.46 1.98 33.98
N ARG A 404 37.49 1.26 33.58
CA ARG A 404 38.70 1.09 34.37
C ARG A 404 39.42 2.42 34.65
N ALA A 405 39.53 3.27 33.63
CA ALA A 405 40.13 4.60 33.77
C ALA A 405 39.34 5.45 34.77
N HIS A 406 38.01 5.44 34.66
CA HIS A 406 37.13 6.15 35.59
C HIS A 406 37.29 5.63 37.05
N ASP A 407 37.27 4.31 37.23
CA ASP A 407 37.44 3.70 38.56
C ASP A 407 38.79 4.10 39.22
N ILE A 408 39.87 4.15 38.45
CA ILE A 408 41.18 4.61 38.91
C ILE A 408 41.12 6.10 39.28
N GLN A 409 40.46 6.94 38.46
CA GLN A 409 40.33 8.38 38.73
C GLN A 409 39.50 8.65 39.99
N VAL A 410 38.41 7.90 40.23
CA VAL A 410 37.60 8.00 41.44
C VAL A 410 38.47 7.71 42.67
N GLN A 411 39.21 6.58 42.68
CA GLN A 411 40.10 6.23 43.79
C GLN A 411 41.20 7.26 44.01
N SER A 412 41.79 7.77 42.91
CA SER A 412 42.84 8.79 42.98
C SER A 412 42.32 10.12 43.50
N PHE A 413 41.09 10.46 43.15
CA PHE A 413 40.43 11.68 43.62
C PHE A 413 40.09 11.63 45.11
N ASP A 414 39.65 10.46 45.61
CA ASP A 414 39.31 10.27 47.02
C ASP A 414 40.53 10.44 47.92
N ILE A 415 41.74 10.05 47.48
CA ILE A 415 42.99 10.23 48.20
C ILE A 415 43.72 11.56 47.89
N GLY A 416 43.12 12.41 47.06
CA GLY A 416 43.68 13.71 46.68
C GLY A 416 44.86 13.65 45.67
N ALA A 417 45.06 12.52 44.99
CA ALA A 417 46.17 12.29 44.04
C ALA A 417 45.89 12.78 42.63
N THR A 418 44.65 13.18 42.30
CA THR A 418 44.24 13.69 41.00
C THR A 418 43.37 14.94 41.11
N THR A 419 43.23 15.65 40.01
CA THR A 419 42.40 16.88 39.97
C THR A 419 40.94 16.58 39.66
N TYR A 420 40.04 17.50 40.05
CA TYR A 420 38.62 17.43 39.64
C TYR A 420 38.45 17.38 38.11
N LEU A 421 39.33 18.06 37.37
CA LEU A 421 39.27 18.08 35.90
C LEU A 421 39.52 16.68 35.34
N ASP A 422 40.51 15.96 35.82
CA ASP A 422 40.84 14.61 35.36
C ASP A 422 39.71 13.63 35.68
N LEU A 423 39.08 13.74 36.88
CA LEU A 423 37.90 12.95 37.23
C LEU A 423 36.75 13.23 36.24
N ARG A 424 36.45 14.50 35.99
CA ARG A 424 35.37 14.93 35.11
C ARG A 424 35.59 14.47 33.66
N ASP A 425 36.81 14.56 33.16
CA ASP A 425 37.17 14.08 31.83
C ASP A 425 36.97 12.57 31.71
N SER A 426 37.26 11.80 32.77
CA SER A 426 36.99 10.35 32.78
C SER A 426 35.50 10.02 32.80
N GLU A 427 34.66 10.79 33.53
CA GLU A 427 33.19 10.65 33.55
C GLU A 427 32.58 10.89 32.16
N VAL A 428 33.00 11.98 31.49
CA VAL A 428 32.56 12.33 30.13
C VAL A 428 33.00 11.24 29.15
N SER A 429 34.24 10.78 29.23
CA SER A 429 34.78 9.73 28.35
C SER A 429 34.04 8.41 28.53
N LEU A 430 33.70 8.02 29.76
CA LEU A 430 32.90 6.81 30.04
C LEU A 430 31.47 6.94 29.46
N THR A 431 30.86 8.10 29.65
CA THR A 431 29.52 8.36 29.11
C THR A 431 29.51 8.29 27.58
N GLN A 432 30.49 8.94 26.93
CA GLN A 432 30.63 8.89 25.46
C GLN A 432 30.90 7.47 24.96
N ALA A 433 31.75 6.69 25.64
CA ALA A 433 31.99 5.29 25.26
C ALA A 433 30.72 4.45 25.35
N ARG A 434 29.91 4.60 26.39
CA ARG A 434 28.61 3.91 26.53
C ARG A 434 27.62 4.30 25.43
N LEU A 435 27.48 5.60 25.17
CA LEU A 435 26.61 6.08 24.10
C LEU A 435 27.03 5.53 22.71
N GLY A 436 28.35 5.54 22.45
CA GLY A 436 28.93 4.96 21.22
C GLY A 436 28.66 3.46 21.11
N TYR A 437 28.74 2.73 22.20
CA TYR A 437 28.42 1.30 22.24
C TYR A 437 26.96 1.02 21.94
N TYR A 438 26.00 1.69 22.58
CA TYR A 438 24.58 1.54 22.29
C TYR A 438 24.23 1.92 20.86
N GLN A 439 24.85 2.98 20.34
CA GLN A 439 24.66 3.39 18.94
C GLN A 439 25.16 2.32 17.96
N SER A 440 26.29 1.65 18.25
CA SER A 440 26.85 0.61 17.38
C SER A 440 25.95 -0.64 17.34
N ILE A 441 25.36 -1.03 18.48
CA ILE A 441 24.38 -2.12 18.56
C ILE A 441 23.11 -1.77 17.75
N TYR A 442 22.58 -0.58 17.93
CA TYR A 442 21.43 -0.10 17.19
C TYR A 442 21.68 -0.16 15.67
N ASN A 443 22.82 0.36 15.20
CA ASN A 443 23.18 0.35 13.79
C ASN A 443 23.25 -1.08 13.22
N TYR A 444 23.77 -2.04 14.00
CA TYR A 444 23.79 -3.44 13.61
C TYR A 444 22.38 -4.02 13.48
N LEU A 445 21.51 -3.78 14.47
CA LEU A 445 20.13 -4.30 14.47
C LEU A 445 19.30 -3.75 13.30
N VAL A 446 19.46 -2.46 12.99
CA VAL A 446 18.83 -1.83 11.82
C VAL A 446 19.36 -2.45 10.53
N ALA A 447 20.69 -2.57 10.37
CA ALA A 447 21.29 -3.16 9.19
C ALA A 447 20.86 -4.62 8.96
N ARG A 448 20.70 -5.40 10.05
CA ARG A 448 20.17 -6.76 10.00
C ARG A 448 18.70 -6.78 9.57
N SER A 449 17.88 -5.91 10.15
CA SER A 449 16.46 -5.79 9.78
C SER A 449 16.27 -5.38 8.32
N ASP A 450 17.11 -4.47 7.82
CA ASP A 450 17.09 -4.06 6.41
C ASP A 450 17.51 -5.19 5.46
N LEU A 451 18.48 -6.03 5.85
CA LEU A 451 18.86 -7.21 5.09
C LEU A 451 17.72 -8.25 5.06
N GLU A 452 17.03 -8.48 6.18
CA GLU A 452 15.87 -9.37 6.26
C GLU A 452 14.74 -8.89 5.32
N LEU A 453 14.49 -7.58 5.26
CA LEU A 453 13.55 -6.97 4.32
C LEU A 453 13.97 -7.19 2.87
N LEU A 454 15.26 -6.97 2.54
CA LEU A 454 15.78 -7.21 1.20
C LEU A 454 15.67 -8.68 0.76
N MET A 455 15.86 -9.62 1.67
CA MET A 455 15.67 -11.05 1.39
C MET A 455 14.19 -11.45 1.30
N GLY A 456 13.29 -10.68 1.89
CA GLY A 456 11.86 -11.00 1.94
C GLY A 456 11.51 -12.16 2.89
N ASN A 457 12.39 -12.49 3.83
CA ASN A 457 12.31 -13.70 4.68
C ASN A 457 11.76 -13.45 6.08
N ALA A 458 11.14 -12.29 6.37
CA ALA A 458 10.56 -12.11 7.69
C ALA A 458 9.42 -13.12 7.93
N PRO A 459 9.37 -13.79 9.11
CA PRO A 459 8.39 -14.82 9.42
C PRO A 459 7.01 -14.21 9.74
N ILE A 460 6.30 -13.76 8.71
CA ILE A 460 4.98 -13.12 8.84
C ILE A 460 4.00 -14.06 9.58
N GLU A 461 4.00 -15.34 9.21
CA GLU A 461 3.07 -16.34 9.75
C GLU A 461 3.20 -16.57 11.26
N SER A 462 4.38 -16.32 11.84
CA SER A 462 4.61 -16.47 13.28
C SER A 462 3.96 -15.34 14.11
N TYR A 463 3.67 -14.21 13.47
CA TYR A 463 3.07 -13.03 14.12
C TYR A 463 1.57 -12.88 13.82
N GLU A 464 1.04 -13.57 12.81
CA GLU A 464 -0.40 -13.56 12.54
C GLU A 464 -1.12 -14.48 13.52
N THR A 465 -2.14 -13.97 14.19
CA THR A 465 -3.01 -14.81 15.03
C THR A 465 -3.76 -15.83 14.17
N PRO A 466 -3.91 -17.11 14.57
CA PRO A 466 -4.51 -18.16 13.75
C PRO A 466 -6.01 -18.02 13.44
N ASN A 467 -6.58 -16.84 13.60
CA ASN A 467 -8.04 -16.61 13.56
C ASN A 467 -8.55 -15.76 12.40
N ASN A 468 -7.82 -15.60 11.30
CA ASN A 468 -8.35 -14.94 10.10
C ASN A 468 -8.28 -15.88 8.87
N LYS A 469 -9.04 -17.02 8.93
CA LYS A 469 -9.44 -17.80 7.74
C LYS A 469 -10.92 -17.66 7.49
#